data_9e087d41b94d195124b27f514df508f7
#
_entry.id   9e087d41b94d195124b27f514df508f7
#
_cell.length_a   1.000
_cell.length_b   1.000
_cell.length_c   1.000
_cell.angle_alpha   90.00
_cell.angle_beta   90.00
_cell.angle_gamma   90.00
#
_symmetry.space_group_name_H-M   'P 1'
#
loop_
_entity.id
_entity.type
_entity.pdbx_description
1 polymer ?
#
loop_
_entity_poly.entity_id
_entity_poly.type
_entity_poly.pdbx_seq_one_letter_code
_entity_poly.pdbx_strand_id
1 'polypeptide(L)'
;MHDVLEDWALEEFIDREHFDNSHNVAIFLLNIGNEPAISRAFRLWLYRKLKFDDTTNEFVEGLLSSDEIESYWKDEAISAIMQHDSPGVFLNSLKRQLLKDDCALLTRFCFILRITCQRPISLYNGLLIKDKKSGLLKSLFLKPYGEGWEALFHFIYEEKDNLSSSVRTQVIELIDEWSGLINIHDELPRASEKVGFLSLWLLEKVKDSYHDEGQRKKILNALLKVSTAIKDDFDELMKQDVFTSKIKPRRLSYVDELSSLALIGFNVPMLCK
;
A
#
# COMPACT_ATOMS: atom_id res chain seq x y z
N MET A 1 -6.87 28.97 5.84
CA MET A 1 -5.60 29.62 6.24
C MET A 1 -5.27 29.42 7.71
N HIS A 2 -6.28 29.35 8.61
CA HIS A 2 -6.09 29.06 10.04
C HIS A 2 -5.45 27.68 10.29
N ASP A 3 -5.90 26.64 9.60
CA ASP A 3 -5.45 25.26 9.83
C ASP A 3 -3.95 25.05 9.61
N VAL A 4 -3.33 25.74 8.64
CA VAL A 4 -1.89 25.60 8.35
C VAL A 4 -1.02 26.22 9.45
N LEU A 5 -1.43 27.34 10.00
CA LEU A 5 -0.70 28.00 11.10
C LEU A 5 -0.84 27.20 12.40
N GLU A 6 -2.00 26.62 12.62
CA GLU A 6 -2.25 25.73 13.75
C GLU A 6 -1.38 24.48 13.66
N ASP A 7 -1.38 23.79 12.51
CA ASP A 7 -0.53 22.62 12.29
C ASP A 7 0.95 22.93 12.53
N TRP A 8 1.44 24.06 12.01
CA TRP A 8 2.82 24.46 12.21
C TRP A 8 3.18 24.75 13.67
N ALA A 9 2.31 25.45 14.41
CA ALA A 9 2.52 25.72 15.82
C ALA A 9 2.50 24.44 16.67
N LEU A 10 1.61 23.51 16.33
CA LEU A 10 1.53 22.21 17.00
C LEU A 10 2.74 21.32 16.68
N GLU A 11 3.25 21.33 15.45
CA GLU A 11 4.48 20.62 15.11
C GLU A 11 5.67 21.15 15.88
N GLU A 12 5.80 22.47 16.06
CA GLU A 12 6.86 23.07 16.86
C GLU A 12 6.75 22.72 18.35
N PHE A 13 5.53 22.68 18.87
CA PHE A 13 5.25 22.21 20.23
C PHE A 13 5.68 20.74 20.39
N ILE A 14 5.29 19.85 19.46
CA ILE A 14 5.65 18.44 19.47
C ILE A 14 7.17 18.26 19.38
N ASP A 15 7.86 19.07 18.56
CA ASP A 15 9.31 19.01 18.42
C ASP A 15 10.04 19.35 19.71
N ARG A 16 9.54 20.34 20.45
CA ARG A 16 10.07 20.74 21.78
C ARG A 16 9.84 19.66 22.82
N GLU A 17 8.62 19.11 22.91
CA GLU A 17 8.30 18.03 23.84
C GLU A 17 9.13 16.77 23.54
N HIS A 18 9.37 16.47 22.26
CA HIS A 18 10.25 15.36 21.87
C HIS A 18 11.69 15.59 22.30
N PHE A 19 12.23 16.79 22.15
CA PHE A 19 13.57 17.12 22.58
C PHE A 19 13.74 16.94 24.09
N ASP A 20 12.77 17.39 24.86
CA ASP A 20 12.79 17.31 26.34
C ASP A 20 12.59 15.88 26.87
N ASN A 21 11.91 15.02 26.11
CA ASN A 21 11.53 13.66 26.52
C ASN A 21 12.02 12.55 25.57
N SER A 22 13.09 12.81 24.80
CA SER A 22 13.60 11.91 23.74
C SER A 22 13.92 10.49 24.20
N HIS A 23 14.16 10.29 25.51
CA HIS A 23 14.51 8.99 26.09
C HIS A 23 13.29 8.15 26.50
N ASN A 24 12.08 8.72 26.49
CA ASN A 24 10.87 8.02 26.91
C ASN A 24 9.67 8.36 26.03
N VAL A 25 9.44 7.51 25.04
CA VAL A 25 8.36 7.69 24.06
C VAL A 25 6.98 7.77 24.73
N ALA A 26 6.73 6.99 25.80
CA ALA A 26 5.42 6.98 26.46
C ALA A 26 5.17 8.32 27.19
N ILE A 27 6.17 8.87 27.89
CA ILE A 27 6.06 10.17 28.54
C ILE A 27 5.90 11.28 27.49
N PHE A 28 6.66 11.26 26.42
CA PHE A 28 6.51 12.19 25.30
C PHE A 28 5.09 12.22 24.78
N LEU A 29 4.50 11.04 24.43
CA LEU A 29 3.16 10.95 23.90
C LEU A 29 2.09 11.38 24.90
N LEU A 30 2.29 11.11 26.19
CA LEU A 30 1.40 11.57 27.25
C LEU A 30 1.40 13.11 27.34
N ASN A 31 2.58 13.75 27.24
CA ASN A 31 2.72 15.19 27.37
C ASN A 31 2.11 15.96 26.20
N ILE A 32 2.20 15.44 24.97
CA ILE A 32 1.59 16.10 23.81
C ILE A 32 0.06 15.99 23.79
N GLY A 33 -0.51 15.02 24.48
CA GLY A 33 -1.97 14.82 24.53
C GLY A 33 -2.50 14.05 23.31
N ASN A 34 -3.79 13.82 23.27
CA ASN A 34 -4.42 12.95 22.26
C ASN A 34 -5.55 13.61 21.45
N GLU A 35 -5.62 14.93 21.44
CA GLU A 35 -6.61 15.66 20.67
C GLU A 35 -6.41 15.41 19.16
N PRO A 36 -7.48 15.42 18.36
CA PRO A 36 -7.39 15.15 16.91
C PRO A 36 -6.41 16.07 16.14
N ALA A 37 -6.27 17.32 16.58
CA ALA A 37 -5.33 18.26 16.00
C ALA A 37 -3.88 17.86 16.29
N ILE A 38 -3.60 17.39 17.51
CA ILE A 38 -2.28 16.87 17.91
C ILE A 38 -1.93 15.61 17.11
N SER A 39 -2.86 14.66 16.99
CA SER A 39 -2.62 13.43 16.21
C SER A 39 -2.24 13.74 14.76
N ARG A 40 -2.95 14.70 14.13
CA ARG A 40 -2.63 15.18 12.77
C ARG A 40 -1.25 15.83 12.74
N ALA A 41 -0.95 16.72 13.66
CA ALA A 41 0.33 17.42 13.74
C ALA A 41 1.49 16.46 14.03
N PHE A 42 1.28 15.44 14.88
CA PHE A 42 2.26 14.39 15.15
C PHE A 42 2.62 13.61 13.87
N ARG A 43 1.64 13.24 13.04
CA ARG A 43 1.89 12.58 11.76
C ARG A 43 2.74 13.45 10.82
N LEU A 44 2.43 14.76 10.72
CA LEU A 44 3.18 15.71 9.89
C LEU A 44 4.60 15.92 10.43
N TRP A 45 4.73 16.07 11.74
CA TRP A 45 6.01 16.18 12.43
C TRP A 45 6.86 14.93 12.20
N LEU A 46 6.30 13.72 12.39
CA LEU A 46 7.02 12.48 12.19
C LEU A 46 7.43 12.28 10.73
N TYR A 47 6.53 12.56 9.77
CA TYR A 47 6.88 12.55 8.34
C TYR A 47 8.11 13.42 8.04
N ARG A 48 8.15 14.61 8.62
CA ARG A 48 9.27 15.53 8.44
C ARG A 48 10.54 15.04 9.11
N LYS A 49 10.45 14.49 10.33
CA LYS A 49 11.60 13.89 11.03
C LYS A 49 12.17 12.71 10.24
N LEU A 50 11.35 11.81 9.77
CA LEU A 50 11.76 10.67 8.94
C LEU A 50 12.52 11.09 7.66
N LYS A 51 12.28 12.30 7.18
CA LYS A 51 12.94 12.82 5.97
C LYS A 51 14.34 13.41 6.24
N PHE A 52 14.58 13.95 7.42
CA PHE A 52 15.75 14.76 7.71
C PHE A 52 16.61 14.26 8.89
N ASP A 53 16.17 13.23 9.61
CA ASP A 53 16.82 12.78 10.84
C ASP A 53 16.87 11.24 10.91
N ASP A 54 18.06 10.69 10.70
CA ASP A 54 18.30 9.24 10.71
C ASP A 54 18.07 8.61 12.10
N THR A 55 18.13 9.38 13.19
CA THR A 55 17.91 8.88 14.55
C THR A 55 16.43 8.56 14.81
N THR A 56 15.53 9.07 13.99
CA THR A 56 14.10 8.85 14.10
C THR A 56 13.71 7.37 13.92
N ASN A 57 14.56 6.56 13.30
CA ASN A 57 14.31 5.13 13.14
C ASN A 57 14.19 4.41 14.48
N GLU A 58 15.08 4.69 15.44
CA GLU A 58 15.05 4.09 16.78
C GLU A 58 13.78 4.50 17.55
N PHE A 59 13.38 5.77 17.43
CA PHE A 59 12.13 6.26 18.00
C PHE A 59 10.91 5.51 17.44
N VAL A 60 10.82 5.35 16.11
CA VAL A 60 9.73 4.62 15.46
C VAL A 60 9.72 3.15 15.87
N GLU A 61 10.87 2.50 15.91
CA GLU A 61 10.99 1.12 16.38
C GLU A 61 10.49 0.96 17.82
N GLY A 62 10.88 1.86 18.70
CA GLY A 62 10.42 1.88 20.08
C GLY A 62 8.90 2.10 20.20
N LEU A 63 8.38 3.05 19.43
CA LEU A 63 6.95 3.36 19.39
C LEU A 63 6.11 2.16 18.92
N LEU A 64 6.51 1.51 17.83
CA LEU A 64 5.76 0.40 17.25
C LEU A 64 5.85 -0.89 18.08
N SER A 65 6.96 -1.08 18.82
CA SER A 65 7.22 -2.30 19.60
C SER A 65 6.66 -2.27 21.02
N SER A 66 6.39 -1.10 21.58
CA SER A 66 5.95 -0.97 22.96
C SER A 66 4.47 -1.32 23.12
N ASP A 67 4.16 -2.20 24.07
CA ASP A 67 2.77 -2.54 24.43
C ASP A 67 2.09 -1.47 25.28
N GLU A 68 2.87 -0.55 25.85
CA GLU A 68 2.36 0.55 26.68
C GLU A 68 1.80 1.71 25.86
N ILE A 69 2.11 1.75 24.56
CA ILE A 69 1.72 2.83 23.65
C ILE A 69 0.35 2.49 23.02
N GLU A 70 -0.55 3.44 23.12
CA GLU A 70 -1.89 3.36 22.52
C GLU A 70 -1.85 3.12 21.01
N SER A 71 -2.74 2.27 20.53
CA SER A 71 -2.74 1.81 19.13
C SER A 71 -2.87 2.94 18.10
N TYR A 72 -3.58 4.01 18.46
CA TYR A 72 -3.76 5.15 17.54
C TYR A 72 -2.45 5.89 17.25
N TRP A 73 -1.51 5.98 18.21
CA TRP A 73 -0.19 6.56 17.97
C TRP A 73 0.64 5.70 17.00
N LYS A 74 0.52 4.38 17.12
CA LYS A 74 1.13 3.44 16.17
C LYS A 74 0.55 3.63 14.77
N ASP A 75 -0.76 3.86 14.66
CA ASP A 75 -1.43 4.11 13.38
C ASP A 75 -0.97 5.41 12.73
N GLU A 76 -0.80 6.47 13.51
CA GLU A 76 -0.27 7.74 13.00
C GLU A 76 1.17 7.59 12.52
N ALA A 77 2.00 6.83 13.25
CA ALA A 77 3.37 6.53 12.83
C ALA A 77 3.40 5.71 11.54
N ILE A 78 2.58 4.66 11.42
CA ILE A 78 2.44 3.87 10.20
C ILE A 78 1.98 4.76 9.03
N SER A 79 1.02 5.65 9.28
CA SER A 79 0.56 6.61 8.26
C SER A 79 1.70 7.51 7.77
N ALA A 80 2.51 8.05 8.67
CA ALA A 80 3.66 8.88 8.33
C ALA A 80 4.67 8.12 7.47
N ILE A 81 5.00 6.88 7.86
CA ILE A 81 5.90 6.00 7.11
C ILE A 81 5.36 5.72 5.69
N MET A 82 4.08 5.33 5.58
CA MET A 82 3.50 4.93 4.30
C MET A 82 3.25 6.11 3.36
N GLN A 83 3.12 7.32 3.88
CA GLN A 83 3.02 8.56 3.10
C GLN A 83 4.40 9.15 2.75
N HIS A 84 5.49 8.62 3.30
CA HIS A 84 6.85 9.12 3.05
C HIS A 84 7.29 8.90 1.59
N ASP A 85 8.28 9.67 1.13
CA ASP A 85 8.83 9.58 -0.23
C ASP A 85 9.63 8.26 -0.46
N SER A 86 10.09 7.62 0.61
CA SER A 86 10.90 6.38 0.57
C SER A 86 10.47 5.37 1.64
N PRO A 87 9.22 4.90 1.63
CA PRO A 87 8.69 4.02 2.68
C PRO A 87 9.39 2.66 2.73
N GLY A 88 9.98 2.19 1.62
CA GLY A 88 10.69 0.92 1.55
C GLY A 88 11.91 0.83 2.48
N VAL A 89 12.57 1.95 2.77
CA VAL A 89 13.70 1.99 3.73
C VAL A 89 13.21 1.59 5.13
N PHE A 90 12.09 2.15 5.57
CA PHE A 90 11.51 1.86 6.88
C PHE A 90 10.92 0.44 6.95
N LEU A 91 10.28 -0.04 5.88
CA LEU A 91 9.79 -1.42 5.83
C LEU A 91 10.95 -2.42 5.99
N ASN A 92 12.11 -2.13 5.39
CA ASN A 92 13.29 -2.98 5.52
C ASN A 92 13.93 -2.91 6.92
N SER A 93 14.00 -1.74 7.55
CA SER A 93 14.50 -1.61 8.92
C SER A 93 13.59 -2.33 9.92
N LEU A 94 12.28 -2.23 9.75
CA LEU A 94 11.26 -2.87 10.58
C LEU A 94 11.00 -4.34 10.23
N LYS A 95 11.70 -4.93 9.26
CA LYS A 95 11.45 -6.28 8.73
C LYS A 95 11.23 -7.33 9.82
N ARG A 96 12.09 -7.37 10.85
CA ARG A 96 11.99 -8.35 11.93
C ARG A 96 10.68 -8.20 12.71
N GLN A 97 10.25 -6.97 12.96
CA GLN A 97 9.02 -6.67 13.69
C GLN A 97 7.79 -6.97 12.83
N LEU A 98 7.85 -6.64 11.53
CA LEU A 98 6.76 -6.87 10.57
C LEU A 98 6.45 -8.37 10.38
N LEU A 99 7.47 -9.23 10.48
CA LEU A 99 7.33 -10.68 10.28
C LEU A 99 7.12 -11.46 11.59
N LYS A 100 7.22 -10.79 12.75
CA LYS A 100 7.03 -11.37 14.07
C LYS A 100 5.53 -11.51 14.40
N ASP A 101 5.20 -12.29 15.41
CA ASP A 101 3.86 -12.39 16.03
C ASP A 101 2.74 -12.59 14.98
N ASP A 102 2.91 -13.62 14.13
CA ASP A 102 1.98 -13.94 13.05
C ASP A 102 1.78 -12.78 12.04
N CYS A 103 2.81 -11.95 11.85
CA CYS A 103 2.78 -10.75 11.00
C CYS A 103 1.71 -9.71 11.41
N ALA A 104 1.39 -9.61 12.70
CA ALA A 104 0.35 -8.71 13.20
C ALA A 104 0.63 -7.25 12.83
N LEU A 105 1.87 -6.78 12.98
CA LEU A 105 2.25 -5.43 12.60
C LEU A 105 2.14 -5.21 11.08
N LEU A 106 2.56 -6.15 10.25
CA LEU A 106 2.40 -6.08 8.79
C LEU A 106 0.92 -6.00 8.40
N THR A 107 0.07 -6.79 9.04
CA THR A 107 -1.40 -6.73 8.87
C THR A 107 -1.92 -5.32 9.15
N ARG A 108 -1.40 -4.67 10.20
CA ARG A 108 -1.75 -3.29 10.54
C ARG A 108 -1.27 -2.30 9.48
N PHE A 109 -0.04 -2.46 8.96
CA PHE A 109 0.47 -1.66 7.84
C PHE A 109 -0.41 -1.76 6.60
N CYS A 110 -0.84 -2.97 6.23
CA CYS A 110 -1.77 -3.17 5.12
C CYS A 110 -3.09 -2.41 5.33
N PHE A 111 -3.65 -2.47 6.54
CA PHE A 111 -4.90 -1.79 6.87
C PHE A 111 -4.74 -0.27 6.82
N ILE A 112 -3.73 0.29 7.47
CA ILE A 112 -3.50 1.74 7.53
C ILE A 112 -3.19 2.31 6.13
N LEU A 113 -2.39 1.62 5.31
CA LEU A 113 -2.16 2.03 3.92
C LEU A 113 -3.47 2.24 3.16
N ARG A 114 -4.40 1.30 3.27
CA ARG A 114 -5.70 1.35 2.57
C ARG A 114 -6.55 2.55 2.95
N ILE A 115 -6.47 3.02 4.18
CA ILE A 115 -7.28 4.15 4.65
C ILE A 115 -6.59 5.50 4.53
N THR A 116 -5.25 5.54 4.53
CA THR A 116 -4.50 6.81 4.58
C THR A 116 -3.82 7.18 3.26
N CYS A 117 -3.44 6.18 2.45
CA CYS A 117 -2.76 6.39 1.18
C CYS A 117 -3.73 6.29 0.00
N GLN A 118 -4.76 7.11 0.02
CA GLN A 118 -5.77 7.20 -1.02
C GLN A 118 -6.00 8.66 -1.43
N ARG A 119 -6.43 8.86 -2.66
CA ARG A 119 -6.89 10.19 -3.13
C ARG A 119 -8.21 10.08 -3.87
N PRO A 120 -9.04 11.13 -3.87
CA PRO A 120 -10.24 11.19 -4.69
C PRO A 120 -9.90 11.02 -6.17
N ILE A 121 -10.69 10.21 -6.88
CA ILE A 121 -10.62 10.16 -8.35
C ILE A 121 -11.17 11.48 -8.87
N SER A 122 -10.32 12.28 -9.51
CA SER A 122 -10.75 13.41 -10.30
C SER A 122 -11.39 12.86 -11.57
N LEU A 123 -12.70 12.82 -11.61
CA LEU A 123 -13.48 12.48 -12.81
C LEU A 123 -13.38 13.62 -13.83
N TYR A 124 -12.18 13.83 -14.35
CA TYR A 124 -11.96 14.62 -15.54
C TYR A 124 -12.35 13.73 -16.72
N ASN A 125 -13.47 14.00 -17.28
CA ASN A 125 -13.95 13.71 -18.63
C ASN A 125 -15.46 13.54 -18.65
N GLY A 126 -16.18 14.57 -18.15
CA GLY A 126 -17.54 14.87 -18.67
C GLY A 126 -18.66 13.87 -18.40
N LEU A 127 -18.41 12.71 -17.80
CA LEU A 127 -19.39 11.61 -17.74
C LEU A 127 -20.11 11.45 -16.41
N LEU A 128 -19.69 12.10 -15.36
CA LEU A 128 -20.41 12.01 -14.10
C LEU A 128 -20.56 13.39 -13.45
N ILE A 129 -21.78 13.66 -13.10
CA ILE A 129 -22.25 14.74 -12.24
C ILE A 129 -22.69 16.01 -12.98
N LYS A 130 -23.76 15.84 -13.74
CA LYS A 130 -24.72 16.93 -13.93
C LYS A 130 -25.60 17.19 -12.71
N ASP A 131 -25.39 16.46 -11.61
CA ASP A 131 -26.20 16.57 -10.42
C ASP A 131 -25.52 17.43 -9.37
N LYS A 132 -25.80 18.74 -9.42
CA LYS A 132 -25.32 19.73 -8.46
C LYS A 132 -25.86 19.53 -7.03
N LYS A 133 -26.70 18.52 -6.79
CA LYS A 133 -27.37 18.31 -5.49
C LYS A 133 -26.73 17.28 -4.58
N SER A 134 -25.82 16.45 -5.07
CA SER A 134 -25.20 15.42 -4.21
C SER A 134 -23.72 15.70 -3.96
N GLY A 135 -23.44 16.54 -2.97
CA GLY A 135 -22.10 16.66 -2.40
C GLY A 135 -21.54 15.32 -1.86
N LEU A 136 -22.42 14.32 -1.72
CA LEU A 136 -22.12 12.97 -1.25
C LEU A 136 -21.34 12.13 -2.28
N LEU A 137 -21.51 12.35 -3.58
CA LEU A 137 -20.88 11.52 -4.62
C LEU A 137 -19.40 11.84 -4.84
N LYS A 138 -18.92 13.01 -4.44
CA LYS A 138 -17.49 13.37 -4.56
C LYS A 138 -16.57 12.61 -3.61
N SER A 139 -17.10 12.07 -2.51
CA SER A 139 -16.32 11.36 -1.49
C SER A 139 -16.30 9.84 -1.69
N LEU A 140 -17.03 9.30 -2.67
CA LEU A 140 -17.23 7.86 -2.81
C LEU A 140 -16.18 7.13 -3.65
N PHE A 141 -15.35 7.83 -4.40
CA PHE A 141 -14.37 7.19 -5.27
C PHE A 141 -12.95 7.60 -4.86
N LEU A 142 -12.40 6.82 -3.96
CA LEU A 142 -10.99 6.90 -3.57
C LEU A 142 -10.20 5.88 -4.39
N LYS A 143 -8.97 6.22 -4.72
CA LYS A 143 -8.04 5.30 -5.36
C LYS A 143 -6.71 5.26 -4.60
N PRO A 144 -6.01 4.12 -4.62
CA PRO A 144 -4.64 4.01 -4.14
C PRO A 144 -3.76 5.13 -4.67
N TYR A 145 -2.96 5.72 -3.80
CA TYR A 145 -2.06 6.82 -4.14
C TYR A 145 -0.83 6.85 -3.22
N GLY A 146 0.32 7.19 -3.78
CA GLY A 146 1.59 7.37 -3.08
C GLY A 146 2.51 6.15 -3.17
N GLU A 147 3.79 6.39 -2.85
CA GLU A 147 4.88 5.41 -2.93
C GLU A 147 4.70 4.24 -1.95
N GLY A 148 3.90 4.42 -0.90
CA GLY A 148 3.62 3.38 0.11
C GLY A 148 3.05 2.10 -0.49
N TRP A 149 2.19 2.20 -1.50
CA TRP A 149 1.62 1.04 -2.17
C TRP A 149 2.68 0.21 -2.90
N GLU A 150 3.53 0.87 -3.67
CA GLU A 150 4.62 0.20 -4.40
C GLU A 150 5.62 -0.45 -3.44
N ALA A 151 6.02 0.29 -2.41
CA ALA A 151 6.96 -0.19 -1.42
C ALA A 151 6.42 -1.39 -0.63
N LEU A 152 5.15 -1.35 -0.23
CA LEU A 152 4.54 -2.45 0.50
C LEU A 152 4.38 -3.70 -0.38
N PHE A 153 3.95 -3.57 -1.63
CA PHE A 153 3.90 -4.72 -2.56
C PHE A 153 5.29 -5.31 -2.81
N HIS A 154 6.30 -4.46 -2.92
CA HIS A 154 7.68 -4.95 -3.06
C HIS A 154 8.12 -5.74 -1.83
N PHE A 155 7.92 -5.19 -0.64
CA PHE A 155 8.24 -5.87 0.64
C PHE A 155 7.49 -7.21 0.76
N ILE A 156 6.18 -7.21 0.53
CA ILE A 156 5.35 -8.43 0.60
C ILE A 156 5.84 -9.48 -0.41
N TYR A 157 6.20 -9.06 -1.63
CA TYR A 157 6.72 -9.97 -2.64
C TYR A 157 8.06 -10.59 -2.25
N GLU A 158 8.99 -9.80 -1.75
CA GLU A 158 10.30 -10.31 -1.30
C GLU A 158 10.16 -11.26 -0.10
N GLU A 159 9.21 -11.01 0.79
CA GLU A 159 9.00 -11.79 2.01
C GLU A 159 7.87 -12.82 1.92
N LYS A 160 7.30 -13.06 0.75
CA LYS A 160 6.09 -13.89 0.54
C LYS A 160 6.16 -15.27 1.19
N ASP A 161 7.33 -15.89 1.24
CA ASP A 161 7.51 -17.22 1.80
C ASP A 161 7.59 -17.21 3.35
N ASN A 162 7.84 -16.03 3.94
CA ASN A 162 7.88 -15.78 5.37
C ASN A 162 6.53 -15.25 5.93
N LEU A 163 5.54 -15.05 5.08
CA LEU A 163 4.25 -14.50 5.48
C LEU A 163 3.37 -15.55 6.14
N SER A 164 2.75 -15.15 7.24
CA SER A 164 1.73 -15.96 7.90
C SER A 164 0.43 -16.05 7.07
N SER A 165 -0.42 -17.01 7.43
CA SER A 165 -1.74 -17.16 6.79
C SER A 165 -2.67 -15.98 7.09
N SER A 166 -2.54 -15.36 8.25
CA SER A 166 -3.38 -14.24 8.70
C SER A 166 -3.25 -13.01 7.80
N VAL A 167 -2.03 -12.71 7.35
CA VAL A 167 -1.76 -11.55 6.49
C VAL A 167 -2.29 -11.71 5.06
N ARG A 168 -2.49 -12.94 4.60
CA ARG A 168 -2.90 -13.21 3.20
C ARG A 168 -4.21 -12.54 2.83
N THR A 169 -5.17 -12.53 3.73
CA THR A 169 -6.46 -11.86 3.51
C THR A 169 -6.27 -10.37 3.24
N GLN A 170 -5.41 -9.70 4.01
CA GLN A 170 -5.12 -8.28 3.80
C GLN A 170 -4.39 -8.04 2.47
N VAL A 171 -3.47 -8.92 2.10
CA VAL A 171 -2.78 -8.83 0.79
C VAL A 171 -3.76 -8.98 -0.38
N ILE A 172 -4.75 -9.87 -0.26
CA ILE A 172 -5.81 -10.01 -1.27
C ILE A 172 -6.63 -8.72 -1.40
N GLU A 173 -6.98 -8.09 -0.28
CA GLU A 173 -7.69 -6.81 -0.31
C GLU A 173 -6.87 -5.69 -0.95
N LEU A 174 -5.56 -5.61 -0.65
CA LEU A 174 -4.65 -4.67 -1.29
C LEU A 174 -4.59 -4.88 -2.81
N ILE A 175 -4.46 -6.12 -3.24
CA ILE A 175 -4.41 -6.49 -4.66
C ILE A 175 -5.70 -6.13 -5.37
N ASP A 176 -6.85 -6.39 -4.77
CA ASP A 176 -8.16 -6.07 -5.34
C ASP A 176 -8.33 -4.56 -5.53
N GLU A 177 -8.01 -3.76 -4.51
CA GLU A 177 -8.05 -2.30 -4.58
C GLU A 177 -7.07 -1.74 -5.62
N TRP A 178 -5.82 -2.21 -5.63
CA TRP A 178 -4.83 -1.79 -6.61
C TRP A 178 -5.23 -2.12 -8.04
N SER A 179 -5.79 -3.30 -8.27
CA SER A 179 -6.23 -3.73 -9.59
C SER A 179 -7.33 -2.83 -10.18
N GLY A 180 -8.05 -2.12 -9.34
CA GLY A 180 -9.02 -1.11 -9.75
C GLY A 180 -8.41 0.10 -10.47
N LEU A 181 -7.09 0.34 -10.33
CA LEU A 181 -6.39 1.42 -11.03
C LEU A 181 -6.09 1.13 -12.50
N ILE A 182 -5.98 -0.15 -12.85
CA ILE A 182 -5.42 -0.59 -14.15
C ILE A 182 -6.24 -0.08 -15.32
N ASN A 183 -7.55 0.09 -15.15
CA ASN A 183 -8.44 0.59 -16.22
C ASN A 183 -8.65 2.12 -16.18
N ILE A 184 -7.97 2.84 -15.29
CA ILE A 184 -8.16 4.28 -15.06
C ILE A 184 -7.03 5.10 -15.65
N HIS A 185 -5.87 4.50 -15.87
CA HIS A 185 -4.65 5.14 -16.34
C HIS A 185 -4.29 4.69 -17.75
N ASP A 186 -3.77 5.62 -18.55
CA ASP A 186 -3.25 5.33 -19.88
C ASP A 186 -1.96 4.48 -19.82
N GLU A 187 -1.25 4.52 -18.68
CA GLU A 187 -0.05 3.73 -18.44
C GLU A 187 -0.30 2.71 -17.32
N LEU A 188 0.36 1.56 -17.42
CA LEU A 188 0.31 0.54 -16.38
C LEU A 188 0.88 1.11 -15.07
N PRO A 189 0.10 1.14 -13.97
CA PRO A 189 0.58 1.65 -12.69
C PRO A 189 1.84 0.90 -12.22
N ARG A 190 2.77 1.60 -11.59
CA ARG A 190 3.92 0.99 -10.94
C ARG A 190 3.46 -0.10 -9.98
N ALA A 191 4.31 -1.06 -9.68
CA ALA A 191 4.01 -2.26 -8.88
C ALA A 191 3.01 -3.26 -9.50
N SER A 192 2.41 -2.99 -10.66
CA SER A 192 1.45 -3.93 -11.27
C SER A 192 2.09 -5.30 -11.57
N GLU A 193 3.37 -5.33 -11.93
CA GLU A 193 4.15 -6.57 -12.07
C GLU A 193 4.19 -7.37 -10.75
N LYS A 194 4.48 -6.70 -9.62
CA LYS A 194 4.49 -7.34 -8.29
C LYS A 194 3.11 -7.83 -7.88
N VAL A 195 2.06 -7.07 -8.19
CA VAL A 195 0.67 -7.47 -7.96
C VAL A 195 0.32 -8.72 -8.76
N GLY A 196 0.77 -8.83 -10.01
CA GLY A 196 0.60 -10.04 -10.83
C GLY A 196 1.27 -11.26 -10.20
N PHE A 197 2.55 -11.16 -9.83
CA PHE A 197 3.28 -12.26 -9.19
C PHE A 197 2.68 -12.66 -7.83
N LEU A 198 2.28 -11.70 -7.02
CA LEU A 198 1.61 -11.97 -5.75
C LEU A 198 0.26 -12.66 -5.95
N SER A 199 -0.49 -12.26 -6.99
CA SER A 199 -1.75 -12.91 -7.34
C SER A 199 -1.55 -14.39 -7.71
N LEU A 200 -0.50 -14.71 -8.48
CA LEU A 200 -0.14 -16.09 -8.82
C LEU A 200 0.24 -16.90 -7.58
N TRP A 201 1.11 -16.33 -6.73
CA TRP A 201 1.53 -16.97 -5.49
C TRP A 201 0.33 -17.25 -4.56
N LEU A 202 -0.60 -16.28 -4.42
CA LEU A 202 -1.81 -16.43 -3.62
C LEU A 202 -2.74 -17.50 -4.18
N LEU A 203 -2.93 -17.58 -5.51
CA LEU A 203 -3.75 -18.63 -6.13
C LEU A 203 -3.22 -20.02 -5.79
N GLU A 204 -1.90 -20.20 -5.79
CA GLU A 204 -1.28 -21.47 -5.40
C GLU A 204 -1.58 -21.81 -3.93
N LYS A 205 -1.49 -20.82 -3.03
CA LYS A 205 -1.74 -21.00 -1.59
C LYS A 205 -3.22 -21.22 -1.24
N VAL A 206 -4.15 -20.67 -2.03
CA VAL A 206 -5.62 -20.79 -1.83
C VAL A 206 -6.19 -22.01 -2.56
N LYS A 207 -5.38 -22.73 -3.34
CA LYS A 207 -5.81 -23.85 -4.19
C LYS A 207 -6.63 -24.92 -3.46
N ASP A 208 -6.29 -25.20 -2.21
CA ASP A 208 -6.87 -26.30 -1.43
C ASP A 208 -7.98 -25.85 -0.45
N SER A 209 -8.24 -24.54 -0.32
CA SER A 209 -9.27 -24.04 0.57
C SER A 209 -10.59 -23.80 -0.17
N TYR A 210 -11.54 -24.74 0.00
CA TYR A 210 -12.89 -24.64 -0.58
C TYR A 210 -13.73 -23.49 -0.01
N HIS A 211 -13.28 -22.84 1.07
CA HIS A 211 -14.08 -21.87 1.82
C HIS A 211 -14.00 -20.42 1.33
N ASP A 212 -13.13 -20.11 0.32
CA ASP A 212 -12.84 -18.73 -0.06
C ASP A 212 -13.05 -18.43 -1.55
N GLU A 213 -14.23 -18.78 -2.08
CA GLU A 213 -14.58 -18.46 -3.48
C GLU A 213 -14.49 -16.94 -3.76
N GLY A 214 -14.89 -16.12 -2.78
CA GLY A 214 -14.79 -14.66 -2.87
C GLY A 214 -13.36 -14.16 -3.01
N GLN A 215 -12.44 -14.67 -2.20
CA GLN A 215 -11.01 -14.32 -2.25
C GLN A 215 -10.39 -14.78 -3.57
N ARG A 216 -10.68 -16.01 -3.99
CA ARG A 216 -10.21 -16.54 -5.28
C ARG A 216 -10.67 -15.67 -6.44
N LYS A 217 -11.93 -15.22 -6.44
CA LYS A 217 -12.47 -14.32 -7.46
C LYS A 217 -11.72 -12.98 -7.50
N LYS A 218 -11.41 -12.38 -6.35
CA LYS A 218 -10.62 -11.15 -6.28
C LYS A 218 -9.23 -11.32 -6.88
N ILE A 219 -8.54 -12.40 -6.50
CA ILE A 219 -7.20 -12.70 -7.01
C ILE A 219 -7.23 -12.93 -8.53
N LEU A 220 -8.17 -13.71 -9.04
CA LEU A 220 -8.30 -13.97 -10.47
C LEU A 220 -8.64 -12.70 -11.26
N ASN A 221 -9.52 -11.85 -10.74
CA ASN A 221 -9.84 -10.58 -11.37
C ASN A 221 -8.61 -9.66 -11.45
N ALA A 222 -7.84 -9.57 -10.38
CA ALA A 222 -6.62 -8.78 -10.35
C ALA A 222 -5.59 -9.31 -11.36
N LEU A 223 -5.35 -10.61 -11.35
CA LEU A 223 -4.45 -11.27 -12.28
C LEU A 223 -4.86 -11.04 -13.73
N LEU A 224 -6.15 -11.19 -14.07
CA LEU A 224 -6.66 -10.98 -15.41
C LEU A 224 -6.44 -9.52 -15.87
N LYS A 225 -6.75 -8.54 -15.02
CA LYS A 225 -6.55 -7.13 -15.33
C LYS A 225 -5.08 -6.80 -15.58
N VAL A 226 -4.18 -7.27 -14.70
CA VAL A 226 -2.72 -7.07 -14.86
C VAL A 226 -2.23 -7.71 -16.15
N SER A 227 -2.63 -8.96 -16.43
CA SER A 227 -2.20 -9.69 -17.63
C SER A 227 -2.68 -9.02 -18.93
N THR A 228 -3.93 -8.52 -18.93
CA THR A 228 -4.48 -7.82 -20.10
C THR A 228 -3.75 -6.51 -20.34
N ALA A 229 -3.54 -5.70 -19.30
CA ALA A 229 -2.85 -4.43 -19.42
C ALA A 229 -1.39 -4.58 -19.88
N ILE A 230 -0.68 -5.60 -19.38
CA ILE A 230 0.70 -5.90 -19.82
C ILE A 230 0.72 -6.33 -21.29
N LYS A 231 -0.28 -7.10 -21.72
CA LYS A 231 -0.40 -7.51 -23.14
C LYS A 231 -0.66 -6.29 -24.02
N ASP A 232 -1.57 -5.42 -23.63
CA ASP A 232 -1.90 -4.21 -24.41
C ASP A 232 -0.68 -3.30 -24.53
N ASP A 233 0.08 -3.07 -23.45
CA ASP A 233 1.35 -2.34 -23.46
C ASP A 233 2.36 -2.97 -24.41
N PHE A 234 2.46 -4.31 -24.45
CA PHE A 234 3.37 -5.03 -25.31
C PHE A 234 2.95 -4.90 -26.78
N ASP A 235 1.67 -5.07 -27.08
CA ASP A 235 1.11 -4.95 -28.43
C ASP A 235 1.30 -3.53 -28.99
N GLU A 236 1.22 -2.52 -28.14
CA GLU A 236 1.45 -1.12 -28.50
C GLU A 236 2.94 -0.85 -28.82
N LEU A 237 3.85 -1.36 -27.99
CA LEU A 237 5.27 -1.30 -28.22
C LEU A 237 5.69 -2.01 -29.52
N MET A 238 5.06 -3.14 -29.86
CA MET A 238 5.29 -3.87 -31.10
C MET A 238 4.81 -3.10 -32.33
N LYS A 239 3.73 -2.33 -32.23
CA LYS A 239 3.20 -1.49 -33.31
C LYS A 239 4.08 -0.27 -33.61
N GLN A 240 4.83 0.22 -32.65
CA GLN A 240 5.68 1.41 -32.80
C GLN A 240 7.03 1.15 -33.47
N ASP A 241 7.29 -0.08 -33.97
CA ASP A 241 8.55 -0.48 -34.63
C ASP A 241 9.86 -0.14 -33.87
N VAL A 242 9.70 0.16 -32.56
CA VAL A 242 10.82 0.50 -31.67
C VAL A 242 11.46 -0.77 -31.14
N PHE A 243 11.84 -1.68 -32.06
CA PHE A 243 12.67 -2.82 -31.74
C PHE A 243 14.16 -2.39 -31.63
N THR A 244 14.39 -1.39 -30.78
CA THR A 244 15.75 -1.06 -30.37
C THR A 244 15.91 -1.43 -28.90
N SER A 245 16.70 -2.46 -28.66
CA SER A 245 17.56 -2.79 -27.49
C SER A 245 17.15 -2.33 -26.04
N LYS A 246 15.97 -1.77 -25.84
CA LYS A 246 15.51 -1.24 -24.53
C LYS A 246 14.39 -2.03 -23.87
N ILE A 247 13.85 -3.07 -24.49
CA ILE A 247 12.92 -3.96 -23.81
C ILE A 247 13.74 -4.76 -22.79
N LYS A 248 13.60 -4.42 -21.52
CA LYS A 248 14.29 -5.14 -20.46
C LYS A 248 13.85 -6.62 -20.52
N PRO A 249 14.79 -7.59 -20.57
CA PRO A 249 14.48 -9.02 -20.62
C PRO A 249 13.48 -9.50 -19.56
N ARG A 250 13.39 -8.78 -18.46
CA ARG A 250 12.46 -9.02 -17.34
C ARG A 250 10.98 -8.94 -17.72
N ARG A 251 10.58 -8.03 -18.65
CA ARG A 251 9.17 -7.91 -19.07
C ARG A 251 8.73 -9.09 -19.92
N LEU A 252 9.61 -9.58 -20.78
CA LEU A 252 9.34 -10.76 -21.63
C LEU A 252 9.17 -12.03 -20.78
N SER A 253 10.04 -12.26 -19.79
CA SER A 253 9.94 -13.43 -18.92
C SER A 253 8.63 -13.42 -18.10
N TYR A 254 8.16 -12.26 -17.71
CA TYR A 254 6.91 -12.10 -16.98
C TYR A 254 5.68 -12.43 -17.84
N VAL A 255 5.64 -11.97 -19.09
CA VAL A 255 4.56 -12.28 -20.02
C VAL A 255 4.53 -13.77 -20.34
N ASP A 256 5.69 -14.42 -20.53
CA ASP A 256 5.80 -15.85 -20.78
C ASP A 256 5.35 -16.66 -19.55
N GLU A 257 5.71 -16.23 -18.34
CA GLU A 257 5.34 -16.88 -17.10
C GLU A 257 3.83 -16.74 -16.83
N LEU A 258 3.25 -15.55 -17.01
CA LEU A 258 1.81 -15.33 -16.94
C LEU A 258 1.04 -16.10 -18.02
N SER A 259 1.56 -16.16 -19.25
CA SER A 259 0.94 -16.88 -20.35
C SER A 259 0.93 -18.39 -20.08
N SER A 260 2.02 -18.93 -19.55
CA SER A 260 2.12 -20.34 -19.18
C SER A 260 1.17 -20.70 -18.04
N LEU A 261 1.01 -19.82 -17.05
CA LEU A 261 0.12 -20.03 -15.91
C LEU A 261 -1.36 -19.80 -16.24
N ALA A 262 -1.67 -18.86 -17.15
CA ALA A 262 -3.01 -18.70 -17.69
C ALA A 262 -3.46 -19.95 -18.47
N LEU A 263 -2.56 -20.58 -19.23
CA LEU A 263 -2.83 -21.86 -19.91
C LEU A 263 -3.11 -23.01 -18.92
N ILE A 264 -2.42 -23.05 -17.78
CA ILE A 264 -2.67 -24.03 -16.70
C ILE A 264 -4.01 -23.74 -16.02
N GLY A 265 -4.35 -22.47 -15.79
CA GLY A 265 -5.63 -22.05 -15.17
C GLY A 265 -6.85 -22.31 -16.04
N PHE A 266 -6.74 -22.20 -17.36
CA PHE A 266 -7.83 -22.50 -18.31
C PHE A 266 -8.14 -23.99 -18.46
N ASN A 267 -7.24 -24.88 -18.08
CA ASN A 267 -7.48 -26.31 -18.05
C ASN A 267 -8.19 -26.83 -16.78
N VAL A 268 -8.61 -25.95 -15.88
CA VAL A 268 -9.41 -26.31 -14.70
C VAL A 268 -10.90 -26.21 -15.07
N PRO A 269 -11.65 -27.34 -15.24
CA PRO A 269 -13.02 -27.33 -15.74
C PRO A 269 -14.07 -26.66 -14.85
N MET A 270 -13.66 -26.03 -13.75
CA MET A 270 -14.54 -25.45 -12.73
C MET A 270 -14.68 -23.91 -12.77
N LEU A 271 -14.11 -23.25 -13.77
CA LEU A 271 -14.20 -21.78 -13.88
C LEU A 271 -15.37 -21.30 -14.78
N CYS A 272 -16.16 -22.22 -15.33
CA CYS A 272 -17.28 -21.92 -16.21
C CYS A 272 -18.61 -22.48 -15.70
N LYS A 273 -18.92 -22.37 -14.42
CA LYS A 273 -20.29 -22.58 -13.94
C LYS A 273 -20.68 -21.47 -12.96
#